data_6dd733ce2d119da52fefb6815faf40b7
#
_entry.id   6dd733ce2d119da52fefb6815faf40b7
#
_cell.length_a   1.000
_cell.length_b   1.000
_cell.length_c   1.000
_cell.angle_alpha   90.00
_cell.angle_beta   90.00
_cell.angle_gamma   90.00
#
_symmetry.space_group_name_H-M   'P 1'
#
loop_
_entity.id
_entity.type
_entity.pdbx_description
1 polymer ?
#
loop_
_entity_poly.entity_id
_entity_poly.type
_entity_poly.pdbx_seq_one_letter_code
_entity_poly.pdbx_strand_id
1 'polypeptide(L)'
;MIEHRLEEVFPMADKVLVLEGGKQTFFDNPRMVGKALADNDLFLAMPSPVQIYNGTGQEGECPLTVCEGRNWLSEHYKAEPEREKTKDNAEKSANRKEKQEYVIQAKELWFRYERDGQDIVKDLSLKVKKGELFCILGGNGTGKSTTLSLLSGIHRPYRGKILLDGRDIRKISDKELFHHFLGVLPQNPQSLFVGNSVEEDLWEMIGGFSPIRHKEDEKRVERVVEDTEIGHLLHAHPYDLSGGEQQRAALAKVLLLEPQILLLDEPTKGLDGFYKNKLAGIFRKLQEKGITILMVSHDIEFCASYGDTCAMFFDGSIVTSCEAREFFTGNSFYTTAANRMARQIFPDAVTVKDVIKACRRSRQQE
;
A
#
# COMPACT_ATOMS: atom_id res chain seq x y z
N MET A 1 24.59 2.34 11.83
CA MET A 1 23.24 2.78 11.47
C MET A 1 22.38 1.52 11.36
N ILE A 2 21.19 1.51 11.89
CA ILE A 2 20.16 0.46 11.68
C ILE A 2 19.07 1.11 10.85
N GLU A 3 18.73 0.53 9.70
CA GLU A 3 17.82 1.14 8.74
C GLU A 3 16.96 0.07 8.06
N HIS A 4 15.68 0.40 7.81
CA HIS A 4 14.74 -0.46 7.11
C HIS A 4 14.54 -0.05 5.64
N ARG A 5 14.93 1.18 5.27
CA ARG A 5 14.88 1.69 3.89
C ARG A 5 16.22 1.53 3.22
N LEU A 6 16.45 0.35 2.65
CA LEU A 6 17.75 -0.02 2.12
C LEU A 6 18.06 0.58 0.74
N GLU A 7 17.06 1.07 -0.01
CA GLU A 7 17.27 1.63 -1.36
C GLU A 7 18.33 2.74 -1.40
N GLU A 8 18.37 3.60 -0.39
CA GLU A 8 19.27 4.75 -0.36
C GLU A 8 20.54 4.47 0.43
N VAL A 9 20.44 3.72 1.53
CA VAL A 9 21.54 3.55 2.50
C VAL A 9 22.46 2.37 2.12
N PHE A 10 21.89 1.30 1.58
CA PHE A 10 22.64 0.09 1.23
C PHE A 10 23.77 0.34 0.22
N PRO A 11 23.57 1.13 -0.85
CA PRO A 11 24.65 1.48 -1.77
C PRO A 11 25.77 2.34 -1.17
N MET A 12 25.49 3.07 -0.08
CA MET A 12 26.43 3.99 0.55
C MET A 12 27.29 3.33 1.63
N ALA A 13 26.96 2.11 2.04
CA ALA A 13 27.65 1.40 3.10
C ALA A 13 28.99 0.80 2.60
N ASP A 14 30.06 0.93 3.38
CA ASP A 14 31.30 0.20 3.15
C ASP A 14 31.16 -1.28 3.49
N LYS A 15 30.42 -1.57 4.57
CA LYS A 15 30.14 -2.92 5.04
C LYS A 15 28.72 -3.03 5.60
N VAL A 16 28.12 -4.17 5.40
CA VAL A 16 26.78 -4.53 5.88
C VAL A 16 26.88 -5.73 6.79
N LEU A 17 26.35 -5.59 7.99
CA LEU A 17 26.17 -6.65 8.96
C LEU A 17 24.70 -7.12 8.91
N VAL A 18 24.49 -8.39 8.66
CA VAL A 18 23.15 -9.02 8.68
C VAL A 18 22.99 -9.81 9.97
N LEU A 19 21.92 -9.52 10.69
CA LEU A 19 21.56 -10.21 11.93
C LEU A 19 20.25 -10.98 11.74
N GLU A 20 20.22 -12.22 12.12
CA GLU A 20 19.04 -13.09 12.09
C GLU A 20 18.94 -13.87 13.40
N GLY A 21 17.80 -13.79 14.08
CA GLY A 21 17.60 -14.43 15.38
C GLY A 21 18.64 -14.02 16.43
N GLY A 22 19.13 -12.76 16.38
CA GLY A 22 20.16 -12.23 17.29
C GLY A 22 21.59 -12.70 17.00
N LYS A 23 21.79 -13.43 15.88
CA LYS A 23 23.13 -13.91 15.45
C LYS A 23 23.56 -13.24 14.16
N GLN A 24 24.86 -13.03 14.02
CA GLN A 24 25.45 -12.57 12.78
C GLN A 24 25.41 -13.70 11.74
N THR A 25 24.76 -13.43 10.59
CA THR A 25 24.73 -14.35 9.44
C THR A 25 25.70 -13.94 8.35
N PHE A 26 25.80 -12.61 8.05
CA PHE A 26 26.71 -12.09 7.05
C PHE A 26 27.39 -10.81 7.55
N PHE A 27 28.62 -10.59 7.09
CA PHE A 27 29.35 -9.34 7.29
C PHE A 27 30.34 -9.13 6.15
N ASP A 28 29.95 -8.34 5.15
CA ASP A 28 30.78 -8.07 3.97
C ASP A 28 30.37 -6.73 3.32
N ASN A 29 30.96 -6.40 2.17
CA ASN A 29 30.53 -5.28 1.36
C ASN A 29 29.10 -5.50 0.79
N PRO A 30 28.38 -4.43 0.45
CA PRO A 30 26.98 -4.54 -0.01
C PRO A 30 26.77 -5.49 -1.19
N ARG A 31 27.68 -5.55 -2.17
CA ARG A 31 27.52 -6.41 -3.34
C ARG A 31 27.58 -7.89 -2.98
N MET A 32 28.47 -8.27 -2.06
CA MET A 32 28.59 -9.65 -1.60
C MET A 32 27.38 -10.05 -0.74
N VAL A 33 26.95 -9.16 0.16
CA VAL A 33 25.75 -9.38 0.97
C VAL A 33 24.51 -9.48 0.06
N GLY A 34 24.38 -8.60 -0.94
CA GLY A 34 23.27 -8.65 -1.90
C GLY A 34 23.18 -9.98 -2.66
N LYS A 35 24.33 -10.58 -3.02
CA LYS A 35 24.38 -11.92 -3.65
C LYS A 35 23.99 -13.04 -2.69
N ALA A 36 24.43 -12.95 -1.44
CA ALA A 36 24.27 -14.01 -0.44
C ALA A 36 22.83 -14.15 0.09
N LEU A 37 22.04 -13.08 0.05
CA LEU A 37 20.68 -13.05 0.63
C LEU A 37 19.57 -13.51 -0.34
N ALA A 38 19.90 -14.03 -1.52
CA ALA A 38 18.91 -14.40 -2.55
C ALA A 38 17.78 -15.33 -2.07
N ASP A 39 18.08 -16.24 -1.14
CA ASP A 39 17.15 -17.25 -0.61
C ASP A 39 16.66 -16.91 0.82
N ASN A 40 16.87 -15.69 1.31
CA ASN A 40 16.51 -15.28 2.66
C ASN A 40 15.28 -14.33 2.65
N ASP A 41 14.46 -14.36 3.71
CA ASP A 41 13.30 -13.46 3.86
C ASP A 41 13.70 -11.97 3.84
N LEU A 42 14.92 -11.64 4.30
CA LEU A 42 15.49 -10.30 4.23
C LEU A 42 15.73 -9.81 2.79
N PHE A 43 15.73 -10.72 1.80
CA PHE A 43 15.85 -10.39 0.39
C PHE A 43 14.77 -9.41 -0.10
N LEU A 44 13.56 -9.51 0.44
CA LEU A 44 12.46 -8.59 0.13
C LEU A 44 12.71 -7.15 0.56
N ALA A 45 13.65 -6.92 1.48
CA ALA A 45 14.07 -5.59 1.90
C ALA A 45 15.21 -5.02 1.04
N MET A 46 15.87 -5.84 0.21
CA MET A 46 16.99 -5.39 -0.62
C MET A 46 16.56 -4.36 -1.67
N PRO A 47 17.47 -3.47 -2.13
CA PRO A 47 17.22 -2.58 -3.24
C PRO A 47 16.74 -3.30 -4.50
N SER A 48 15.82 -2.69 -5.24
CA SER A 48 15.24 -3.27 -6.46
C SER A 48 16.27 -3.75 -7.48
N PRO A 49 17.41 -3.04 -7.73
CA PRO A 49 18.47 -3.55 -8.61
C PRO A 49 19.07 -4.87 -8.13
N VAL A 50 19.29 -5.01 -6.83
CA VAL A 50 19.82 -6.25 -6.22
C VAL A 50 18.81 -7.39 -6.38
N GLN A 51 17.53 -7.13 -6.15
CA GLN A 51 16.48 -8.14 -6.31
C GLN A 51 16.37 -8.60 -7.78
N ILE A 52 16.42 -7.68 -8.74
CA ILE A 52 16.35 -7.99 -10.18
C ILE A 52 17.58 -8.83 -10.60
N TYR A 53 18.76 -8.41 -10.18
CA TYR A 53 20.01 -9.14 -10.46
C TYR A 53 19.95 -10.59 -9.98
N ASN A 54 19.55 -10.81 -8.74
CA ASN A 54 19.42 -12.16 -8.18
C ASN A 54 18.33 -12.99 -8.89
N GLY A 55 17.21 -12.37 -9.23
CA GLY A 55 16.11 -13.03 -9.93
C GLY A 55 16.41 -13.44 -11.38
N THR A 56 17.53 -12.95 -11.95
CA THR A 56 17.88 -13.11 -13.36
C THR A 56 19.17 -13.91 -13.62
N GLY A 57 19.78 -14.51 -12.58
CA GLY A 57 20.89 -15.46 -12.74
C GLY A 57 22.27 -14.94 -12.36
N GLN A 58 22.37 -13.74 -11.77
CA GLN A 58 23.60 -13.22 -11.13
C GLN A 58 24.82 -13.09 -12.02
N GLU A 59 24.66 -12.71 -13.30
CA GLU A 59 25.77 -12.49 -14.22
C GLU A 59 26.45 -11.14 -13.97
N GLY A 60 27.77 -11.14 -13.91
CA GLY A 60 28.57 -9.93 -13.71
C GLY A 60 28.57 -9.41 -12.27
N GLU A 61 28.75 -8.10 -12.13
CA GLU A 61 28.77 -7.40 -10.84
C GLU A 61 27.37 -7.03 -10.38
N CYS A 62 27.06 -7.26 -9.10
CA CYS A 62 25.74 -6.95 -8.55
C CYS A 62 25.49 -5.44 -8.49
N PRO A 63 24.49 -4.91 -9.22
CA PRO A 63 24.17 -3.49 -9.19
C PRO A 63 23.52 -3.11 -7.88
N LEU A 64 23.93 -2.00 -7.27
CA LEU A 64 23.37 -1.50 -6.01
C LEU A 64 22.41 -0.33 -6.21
N THR A 65 22.57 0.43 -7.29
CA THR A 65 21.78 1.62 -7.60
C THR A 65 20.95 1.44 -8.86
N VAL A 66 19.90 2.24 -9.01
CA VAL A 66 19.07 2.27 -10.24
C VAL A 66 19.94 2.58 -11.49
N CYS A 67 20.96 3.44 -11.35
CA CYS A 67 21.85 3.79 -12.45
C CYS A 67 22.71 2.59 -12.86
N GLU A 68 23.36 1.93 -11.90
CA GLU A 68 24.12 0.70 -12.16
C GLU A 68 23.24 -0.41 -12.74
N GLY A 69 22.04 -0.58 -12.20
CA GLY A 69 21.08 -1.56 -12.69
C GLY A 69 20.63 -1.30 -14.12
N ARG A 70 20.47 -0.04 -14.53
CA ARG A 70 20.16 0.34 -15.91
C ARG A 70 21.30 -0.05 -16.86
N ASN A 71 22.54 0.27 -16.50
CA ASN A 71 23.70 -0.09 -17.29
C ASN A 71 23.81 -1.61 -17.40
N TRP A 72 23.68 -2.32 -16.30
CA TRP A 72 23.70 -3.77 -16.26
C TRP A 72 22.63 -4.40 -17.15
N LEU A 73 21.37 -3.89 -17.12
CA LEU A 73 20.32 -4.37 -18.03
C LEU A 73 20.67 -4.11 -19.50
N SER A 74 21.24 -2.93 -19.82
CA SER A 74 21.61 -2.57 -21.20
C SER A 74 22.74 -3.42 -21.76
N GLU A 75 23.64 -3.93 -20.90
CA GLU A 75 24.74 -4.82 -21.30
C GLU A 75 24.28 -6.27 -21.55
N HIS A 76 23.22 -6.72 -20.81
CA HIS A 76 22.83 -8.12 -20.82
C HIS A 76 21.52 -8.40 -21.58
N TYR A 77 20.74 -7.37 -21.93
CA TYR A 77 19.44 -7.53 -22.58
C TYR A 77 19.24 -6.51 -23.70
N LYS A 78 18.63 -6.95 -24.79
CA LYS A 78 18.25 -6.08 -25.90
C LYS A 78 16.91 -5.42 -25.62
N ALA A 79 16.73 -4.17 -26.09
CA ALA A 79 15.47 -3.47 -25.96
C ALA A 79 14.36 -4.23 -26.71
N GLU A 80 13.24 -4.49 -26.04
CA GLU A 80 12.03 -4.94 -26.72
C GLU A 80 11.57 -3.81 -27.67
N PRO A 81 11.18 -4.13 -28.93
CA PRO A 81 10.59 -3.12 -29.80
C PRO A 81 9.36 -2.51 -29.12
N GLU A 82 9.27 -1.18 -29.14
CA GLU A 82 8.08 -0.49 -28.64
C GLU A 82 6.85 -1.13 -29.29
N ARG A 83 6.02 -1.77 -28.47
CA ARG A 83 4.72 -2.22 -28.94
C ARG A 83 3.94 -0.97 -29.29
N GLU A 84 3.69 -0.76 -30.58
CA GLU A 84 2.72 0.24 -31.01
C GLU A 84 1.49 0.08 -30.13
N LYS A 85 1.14 1.13 -29.39
CA LYS A 85 -0.11 1.19 -28.61
C LYS A 85 -1.23 1.09 -29.65
N THR A 86 -1.63 -0.12 -30.00
CA THR A 86 -2.74 -0.36 -30.91
C THR A 86 -3.96 0.29 -30.30
N LYS A 87 -4.57 1.21 -31.05
CA LYS A 87 -5.82 1.91 -30.70
C LYS A 87 -6.97 0.97 -30.31
N ASP A 88 -6.82 -0.32 -30.57
CA ASP A 88 -7.77 -1.39 -30.23
C ASP A 88 -8.03 -1.55 -28.72
N ASN A 89 -7.11 -1.13 -27.83
CA ASN A 89 -7.33 -1.18 -26.39
C ASN A 89 -8.23 -0.04 -25.88
N ALA A 90 -8.27 1.08 -26.59
CA ALA A 90 -9.17 2.19 -26.26
C ALA A 90 -10.63 1.86 -26.62
N GLU A 91 -10.86 1.10 -27.70
CA GLU A 91 -12.21 0.71 -28.12
C GLU A 91 -12.75 -0.48 -27.30
N LYS A 92 -11.89 -1.38 -26.83
CA LYS A 92 -12.30 -2.48 -25.93
C LYS A 92 -12.65 -2.00 -24.54
N SER A 93 -12.04 -0.91 -24.04
CA SER A 93 -12.44 -0.28 -22.77
C SER A 93 -13.73 0.52 -22.90
N ALA A 94 -14.06 1.05 -24.08
CA ALA A 94 -15.30 1.79 -24.32
C ALA A 94 -16.55 0.89 -24.43
N ASN A 95 -16.40 -0.38 -24.81
CA ASN A 95 -17.53 -1.33 -25.01
C ASN A 95 -17.86 -2.22 -23.80
N ARG A 96 -17.01 -2.24 -22.75
CA ARG A 96 -17.38 -2.81 -21.44
C ARG A 96 -18.01 -1.73 -20.55
N LYS A 97 -19.15 -1.21 -20.90
CA LYS A 97 -20.07 -0.53 -19.97
C LYS A 97 -20.81 -1.58 -19.12
N GLU A 98 -20.11 -2.45 -18.41
CA GLU A 98 -20.64 -2.96 -17.16
C GLU A 98 -20.91 -1.73 -16.27
N LYS A 99 -22.10 -1.66 -15.68
CA LYS A 99 -22.45 -0.60 -14.73
C LYS A 99 -21.40 -0.62 -13.62
N GLN A 100 -20.34 0.17 -13.76
CA GLN A 100 -19.31 0.29 -12.72
C GLN A 100 -19.98 0.88 -11.49
N GLU A 101 -20.06 0.09 -10.44
CA GLU A 101 -20.65 0.49 -9.17
C GLU A 101 -19.56 1.24 -8.37
N TYR A 102 -19.74 2.55 -8.20
CA TYR A 102 -18.86 3.38 -7.40
C TYR A 102 -19.38 3.49 -5.97
N VAL A 103 -18.61 3.01 -5.01
CA VAL A 103 -19.00 3.02 -3.60
C VAL A 103 -18.57 4.33 -2.89
N ILE A 104 -17.51 4.99 -3.35
CA ILE A 104 -17.13 6.33 -2.90
C ILE A 104 -17.15 7.28 -4.08
N GLN A 105 -17.81 8.42 -3.94
CA GLN A 105 -17.77 9.50 -4.93
C GLN A 105 -17.62 10.84 -4.19
N ALA A 106 -16.51 11.51 -4.44
CA ALA A 106 -16.28 12.88 -4.05
C ALA A 106 -16.41 13.78 -5.27
N LYS A 107 -17.10 14.91 -5.13
CA LYS A 107 -17.36 15.87 -6.22
C LYS A 107 -17.02 17.27 -5.75
N GLU A 108 -16.04 17.90 -6.39
CA GLU A 108 -15.64 19.30 -6.20
C GLU A 108 -15.48 19.68 -4.73
N LEU A 109 -14.75 18.86 -3.95
CA LEU A 109 -14.54 19.13 -2.52
C LEU A 109 -13.57 20.27 -2.31
N TRP A 110 -13.95 21.18 -1.42
CA TRP A 110 -13.10 22.25 -0.92
C TRP A 110 -13.10 22.23 0.60
N PHE A 111 -11.91 22.35 1.21
CA PHE A 111 -11.78 22.32 2.66
C PHE A 111 -10.59 23.14 3.15
N ARG A 112 -10.80 23.83 4.26
CA ARG A 112 -9.81 24.50 5.09
C ARG A 112 -10.15 24.31 6.56
N TYR A 113 -9.14 24.30 7.41
CA TYR A 113 -9.35 24.12 8.85
C TYR A 113 -9.90 25.41 9.50
N GLU A 114 -9.41 26.56 9.10
CA GLU A 114 -9.81 27.87 9.63
C GLU A 114 -10.51 28.69 8.54
N ARG A 115 -11.47 29.52 8.95
CA ARG A 115 -12.30 30.30 8.01
C ARG A 115 -11.47 31.17 7.06
N ASP A 116 -10.39 31.77 7.57
CA ASP A 116 -9.50 32.65 6.82
C ASP A 116 -8.17 31.97 6.44
N GLY A 117 -8.07 30.65 6.67
CA GLY A 117 -6.91 29.82 6.36
C GLY A 117 -6.82 29.45 4.87
N GLN A 118 -5.67 28.90 4.50
CA GLN A 118 -5.45 28.34 3.16
C GLN A 118 -6.30 27.09 2.92
N ASP A 119 -6.78 26.94 1.70
CA ASP A 119 -7.44 25.71 1.28
C ASP A 119 -6.43 24.55 1.24
N ILE A 120 -6.73 23.51 2.00
CA ILE A 120 -5.94 22.26 2.06
C ILE A 120 -6.42 21.28 1.00
N VAL A 121 -7.75 21.23 0.76
CA VAL A 121 -8.35 20.47 -0.33
C VAL A 121 -9.01 21.45 -1.28
N LYS A 122 -8.68 21.31 -2.57
CA LYS A 122 -9.04 22.27 -3.63
C LYS A 122 -9.65 21.50 -4.81
N ASP A 123 -10.94 21.72 -5.07
CA ASP A 123 -11.66 21.14 -6.21
C ASP A 123 -11.44 19.62 -6.40
N LEU A 124 -11.37 18.90 -5.27
CA LEU A 124 -11.06 17.48 -5.30
C LEU A 124 -12.26 16.66 -5.77
N SER A 125 -12.05 15.88 -6.81
CA SER A 125 -13.02 14.91 -7.31
C SER A 125 -12.39 13.54 -7.45
N LEU A 126 -13.06 12.50 -6.94
CA LEU A 126 -12.63 11.11 -7.09
C LEU A 126 -13.82 10.15 -7.12
N LYS A 127 -13.58 8.96 -7.68
CA LYS A 127 -14.54 7.86 -7.68
C LYS A 127 -13.79 6.56 -7.41
N VAL A 128 -14.29 5.77 -6.46
CA VAL A 128 -13.73 4.47 -6.08
C VAL A 128 -14.74 3.38 -6.40
N LYS A 129 -14.30 2.36 -7.12
CA LYS A 129 -15.12 1.21 -7.48
C LYS A 129 -15.27 0.27 -6.30
N LYS A 130 -16.37 -0.44 -6.24
CA LYS A 130 -16.61 -1.45 -5.22
C LYS A 130 -15.59 -2.59 -5.32
N GLY A 131 -15.00 -2.96 -4.18
CA GLY A 131 -14.04 -4.07 -4.08
C GLY A 131 -12.64 -3.77 -4.59
N GLU A 132 -12.32 -2.53 -5.03
CA GLU A 132 -10.95 -2.20 -5.45
C GLU A 132 -10.07 -1.73 -4.29
N LEU A 133 -8.75 -1.88 -4.46
CA LEU A 133 -7.73 -1.18 -3.68
C LEU A 133 -7.32 0.09 -4.42
N PHE A 134 -7.85 1.22 -3.96
CA PHE A 134 -7.58 2.54 -4.50
C PHE A 134 -6.47 3.23 -3.71
N CYS A 135 -5.38 3.60 -4.36
CA CYS A 135 -4.20 4.21 -3.74
C CYS A 135 -4.09 5.69 -4.11
N ILE A 136 -4.06 6.58 -3.11
CA ILE A 136 -3.77 8.00 -3.30
C ILE A 136 -2.30 8.23 -2.94
N LEU A 137 -1.50 8.60 -3.94
CA LEU A 137 -0.07 8.88 -3.83
C LEU A 137 0.20 10.38 -3.85
N GLY A 138 1.20 10.84 -3.10
CA GLY A 138 1.60 12.25 -3.11
C GLY A 138 2.58 12.58 -1.98
N GLY A 139 3.20 13.75 -2.04
CA GLY A 139 4.15 14.24 -1.03
C GLY A 139 3.55 14.43 0.36
N ASN A 140 4.40 14.56 1.37
CA ASN A 140 3.95 14.87 2.72
C ASN A 140 3.36 16.30 2.80
N GLY A 141 2.35 16.50 3.65
CA GLY A 141 1.71 17.80 3.84
C GLY A 141 0.80 18.29 2.71
N THR A 142 0.56 17.47 1.67
CA THR A 142 -0.26 17.89 0.52
C THR A 142 -1.78 17.87 0.78
N GLY A 143 -2.26 17.26 1.88
CA GLY A 143 -3.68 17.17 2.22
C GLY A 143 -4.32 15.78 2.11
N LYS A 144 -3.52 14.71 1.92
CA LYS A 144 -4.03 13.32 1.78
C LYS A 144 -4.81 12.85 3.02
N SER A 145 -4.23 12.97 4.22
CA SER A 145 -4.91 12.59 5.49
C SER A 145 -6.15 13.45 5.74
N THR A 146 -6.10 14.74 5.34
CA THR A 146 -7.27 15.61 5.38
C THR A 146 -8.36 15.12 4.43
N THR A 147 -7.99 14.63 3.25
CA THR A 147 -8.96 14.03 2.32
C THR A 147 -9.59 12.78 2.92
N LEU A 148 -8.82 11.90 3.58
CA LEU A 148 -9.40 10.75 4.31
C LEU A 148 -10.37 11.20 5.40
N SER A 149 -10.03 12.24 6.17
CA SER A 149 -10.91 12.76 7.23
C SER A 149 -12.21 13.37 6.68
N LEU A 150 -12.21 13.90 5.46
CA LEU A 150 -13.42 14.33 4.77
C LEU A 150 -14.25 13.12 4.30
N LEU A 151 -13.62 12.11 3.70
CA LEU A 151 -14.28 10.90 3.23
C LEU A 151 -14.85 10.06 4.37
N SER A 152 -14.27 10.15 5.58
CA SER A 152 -14.78 9.51 6.79
C SER A 152 -15.86 10.30 7.52
N GLY A 153 -16.15 11.55 7.10
CA GLY A 153 -17.12 12.42 7.76
C GLY A 153 -16.62 13.08 9.04
N ILE A 154 -15.38 12.83 9.48
CA ILE A 154 -14.75 13.50 10.65
C ILE A 154 -14.71 15.01 10.41
N HIS A 155 -14.35 15.42 9.21
CA HIS A 155 -14.43 16.81 8.79
C HIS A 155 -15.48 16.99 7.68
N ARG A 156 -16.04 18.19 7.57
CA ARG A 156 -17.04 18.52 6.55
C ARG A 156 -16.48 19.54 5.58
N PRO A 157 -16.53 19.26 4.26
CA PRO A 157 -16.13 20.25 3.27
C PRO A 157 -17.10 21.44 3.29
N TYR A 158 -16.59 22.65 3.09
CA TYR A 158 -17.46 23.83 2.98
C TYR A 158 -18.12 23.94 1.60
N ARG A 159 -17.55 23.25 0.58
CA ARG A 159 -18.12 23.13 -0.76
C ARG A 159 -17.92 21.70 -1.27
N GLY A 160 -18.83 21.23 -2.13
CA GLY A 160 -18.80 19.92 -2.74
C GLY A 160 -19.67 18.89 -2.03
N LYS A 161 -19.57 17.64 -2.45
CA LYS A 161 -20.44 16.55 -1.99
C LYS A 161 -19.68 15.23 -1.95
N ILE A 162 -19.93 14.44 -0.90
CA ILE A 162 -19.42 13.08 -0.73
C ILE A 162 -20.62 12.13 -0.73
N LEU A 163 -20.56 11.14 -1.61
CA LEU A 163 -21.54 10.07 -1.66
C LEU A 163 -20.84 8.75 -1.31
N LEU A 164 -21.40 8.03 -0.38
CA LEU A 164 -21.02 6.68 0.00
C LEU A 164 -22.18 5.74 -0.39
N ASP A 165 -21.90 4.79 -1.26
CA ASP A 165 -22.93 3.90 -1.84
C ASP A 165 -24.16 4.67 -2.36
N GLY A 166 -23.92 5.77 -3.08
CA GLY A 166 -24.93 6.66 -3.61
C GLY A 166 -25.62 7.59 -2.62
N ARG A 167 -25.40 7.44 -1.31
CA ARG A 167 -26.01 8.24 -0.25
C ARG A 167 -25.07 9.38 0.19
N ASP A 168 -25.63 10.57 0.36
CA ASP A 168 -24.88 11.72 0.87
C ASP A 168 -24.41 11.46 2.31
N ILE A 169 -23.09 11.54 2.58
CA ILE A 169 -22.51 11.29 3.90
C ILE A 169 -23.14 12.13 5.01
N ARG A 170 -23.60 13.35 4.70
CA ARG A 170 -24.27 14.25 5.65
C ARG A 170 -25.62 13.73 6.14
N LYS A 171 -26.21 12.76 5.42
CA LYS A 171 -27.51 12.15 5.74
C LYS A 171 -27.36 10.80 6.45
N ILE A 172 -26.14 10.32 6.63
CA ILE A 172 -25.82 9.08 7.32
C ILE A 172 -25.46 9.46 8.76
N SER A 173 -26.06 8.83 9.75
CA SER A 173 -25.71 9.05 11.16
C SER A 173 -24.34 8.43 11.47
N ASP A 174 -23.60 8.99 12.42
CA ASP A 174 -22.29 8.46 12.83
C ASP A 174 -22.37 6.99 13.24
N LYS A 175 -23.43 6.61 13.96
CA LYS A 175 -23.68 5.22 14.34
C LYS A 175 -23.84 4.31 13.14
N GLU A 176 -24.60 4.71 12.13
CA GLU A 176 -24.78 3.93 10.90
C GLU A 176 -23.49 3.91 10.07
N LEU A 177 -22.75 5.03 10.01
CA LEU A 177 -21.54 5.19 9.25
C LEU A 177 -20.43 4.25 9.74
N PHE A 178 -20.19 4.21 11.05
CA PHE A 178 -19.12 3.41 11.65
C PHE A 178 -19.56 2.02 12.13
N HIS A 179 -20.82 1.65 11.94
CA HIS A 179 -21.32 0.32 12.23
C HIS A 179 -21.63 -0.41 10.91
N HIS A 180 -20.81 -1.38 10.54
CA HIS A 180 -20.90 -2.18 9.31
C HIS A 180 -20.70 -1.45 7.97
N PHE A 181 -20.31 -0.16 7.96
CA PHE A 181 -20.17 0.54 6.68
C PHE A 181 -18.75 1.05 6.45
N LEU A 182 -18.19 1.81 7.37
CA LEU A 182 -16.88 2.47 7.23
C LEU A 182 -15.94 2.10 8.37
N GLY A 183 -14.74 1.62 8.04
CA GLY A 183 -13.62 1.47 8.96
C GLY A 183 -12.52 2.46 8.63
N VAL A 184 -11.90 3.06 9.65
CA VAL A 184 -10.81 4.02 9.48
C VAL A 184 -9.60 3.57 10.29
N LEU A 185 -8.47 3.37 9.62
CA LEU A 185 -7.19 3.10 10.26
C LEU A 185 -6.32 4.36 10.18
N PRO A 186 -6.05 5.05 11.29
CA PRO A 186 -5.25 6.26 11.32
C PRO A 186 -3.76 5.95 11.12
N GLN A 187 -2.98 6.98 10.76
CA GLN A 187 -1.54 6.87 10.55
C GLN A 187 -0.78 6.36 11.79
N ASN A 188 -1.23 6.73 13.00
CA ASN A 188 -0.70 6.20 14.25
C ASN A 188 -1.64 5.13 14.80
N PRO A 189 -1.33 3.82 14.66
CA PRO A 189 -2.18 2.74 15.14
C PRO A 189 -2.35 2.76 16.66
N GLN A 190 -1.39 3.29 17.41
CA GLN A 190 -1.44 3.38 18.88
C GLN A 190 -2.62 4.19 19.40
N SER A 191 -3.12 5.14 18.60
CA SER A 191 -4.30 5.94 18.99
C SER A 191 -5.59 5.13 19.12
N LEU A 192 -5.62 3.90 18.63
CA LEU A 192 -6.77 2.99 18.73
C LEU A 192 -6.72 2.09 19.96
N PHE A 193 -5.57 1.98 20.64
CA PHE A 193 -5.41 1.06 21.76
C PHE A 193 -5.76 1.73 23.09
N VAL A 194 -6.61 1.07 23.87
CA VAL A 194 -7.09 1.52 25.19
C VAL A 194 -6.97 0.43 26.25
N GLY A 195 -6.80 -0.85 25.84
CA GLY A 195 -6.67 -2.01 26.72
C GLY A 195 -5.22 -2.28 27.16
N ASN A 196 -5.08 -3.16 28.15
CA ASN A 196 -3.76 -3.63 28.60
C ASN A 196 -3.26 -4.84 27.80
N SER A 197 -4.09 -5.42 26.93
CA SER A 197 -3.73 -6.48 26.01
C SER A 197 -4.45 -6.30 24.68
N VAL A 198 -3.89 -6.89 23.62
CA VAL A 198 -4.56 -6.91 22.31
C VAL A 198 -5.94 -7.57 22.40
N GLU A 199 -6.07 -8.64 23.18
CA GLU A 199 -7.37 -9.30 23.39
C GLU A 199 -8.39 -8.35 24.01
N GLU A 200 -8.03 -7.61 25.06
CA GLU A 200 -8.91 -6.62 25.69
C GLU A 200 -9.36 -5.54 24.69
N ASP A 201 -8.44 -5.07 23.85
CA ASP A 201 -8.75 -4.07 22.82
C ASP A 201 -9.74 -4.60 21.76
N LEU A 202 -9.64 -5.88 21.38
CA LEU A 202 -10.59 -6.49 20.46
C LEU A 202 -11.97 -6.62 21.08
N TRP A 203 -12.05 -7.05 22.33
CA TRP A 203 -13.33 -7.20 23.04
C TRP A 203 -13.99 -5.86 23.33
N GLU A 204 -13.22 -4.82 23.63
CA GLU A 204 -13.74 -3.47 23.83
C GLU A 204 -14.54 -2.97 22.63
N MET A 205 -14.07 -3.28 21.40
CA MET A 205 -14.75 -2.86 20.17
C MET A 205 -16.13 -3.48 19.96
N ILE A 206 -16.40 -4.67 20.52
CA ILE A 206 -17.64 -5.41 20.26
C ILE A 206 -18.69 -5.13 21.31
N GLY A 207 -18.33 -4.99 22.56
CA GLY A 207 -19.31 -4.86 23.65
C GLY A 207 -18.78 -4.21 24.90
N GLY A 208 -17.63 -3.55 24.80
CA GLY A 208 -16.93 -2.99 25.96
C GLY A 208 -16.37 -4.09 26.87
N PHE A 209 -15.97 -3.71 28.06
CA PHE A 209 -15.40 -4.61 29.07
C PHE A 209 -16.44 -5.52 29.75
N SER A 210 -17.51 -5.90 29.04
CA SER A 210 -18.53 -6.80 29.58
C SER A 210 -17.94 -8.20 29.78
N PRO A 211 -18.16 -8.84 30.94
CA PRO A 211 -17.74 -10.21 31.17
C PRO A 211 -18.60 -11.24 30.41
N ILE A 212 -19.73 -10.82 29.83
CA ILE A 212 -20.62 -11.69 29.06
C ILE A 212 -20.18 -11.70 27.61
N ARG A 213 -19.63 -12.83 27.16
CA ARG A 213 -19.24 -13.06 25.76
C ARG A 213 -20.35 -13.85 25.06
N HIS A 214 -20.83 -13.32 23.92
CA HIS A 214 -21.76 -14.05 23.07
C HIS A 214 -21.00 -14.90 22.06
N LYS A 215 -21.50 -16.12 21.77
CA LYS A 215 -20.84 -17.03 20.80
C LYS A 215 -20.65 -16.46 19.40
N GLU A 216 -21.50 -15.52 18.99
CA GLU A 216 -21.36 -14.83 17.70
C GLU A 216 -20.17 -13.88 17.72
N ASP A 217 -19.98 -13.16 18.81
CA ASP A 217 -18.85 -12.25 18.98
C ASP A 217 -17.51 -13.00 19.09
N GLU A 218 -17.50 -14.16 19.77
CA GLU A 218 -16.32 -15.04 19.81
C GLU A 218 -15.88 -15.43 18.40
N LYS A 219 -16.81 -15.89 17.56
CA LYS A 219 -16.52 -16.24 16.17
C LYS A 219 -16.05 -15.05 15.33
N ARG A 220 -16.53 -13.83 15.61
CA ARG A 220 -16.07 -12.61 14.92
C ARG A 220 -14.62 -12.30 15.30
N VAL A 221 -14.31 -12.36 16.60
CA VAL A 221 -12.93 -12.17 17.08
C VAL A 221 -12.00 -13.22 16.50
N GLU A 222 -12.35 -14.50 16.61
CA GLU A 222 -11.56 -15.60 16.05
C GLU A 222 -11.25 -15.38 14.56
N ARG A 223 -12.26 -15.07 13.75
CA ARG A 223 -12.10 -14.81 12.31
C ARG A 223 -11.15 -13.64 12.02
N VAL A 224 -11.31 -12.54 12.75
CA VAL A 224 -10.46 -11.35 12.54
C VAL A 224 -9.03 -11.63 12.99
N VAL A 225 -8.84 -12.35 14.11
CA VAL A 225 -7.53 -12.79 14.60
C VAL A 225 -6.82 -13.68 13.57
N GLU A 226 -7.56 -14.60 12.94
CA GLU A 226 -7.04 -15.46 11.88
C GLU A 226 -6.70 -14.64 10.61
N ASP A 227 -7.62 -13.79 10.16
CA ASP A 227 -7.44 -12.96 8.96
C ASP A 227 -6.22 -12.02 9.05
N THR A 228 -5.92 -11.52 10.26
CA THR A 228 -4.81 -10.58 10.51
C THR A 228 -3.55 -11.24 11.08
N GLU A 229 -3.57 -12.55 11.32
CA GLU A 229 -2.46 -13.34 11.84
C GLU A 229 -1.87 -12.83 13.16
N ILE A 230 -2.73 -12.43 14.10
CA ILE A 230 -2.33 -11.84 15.40
C ILE A 230 -2.54 -12.77 16.61
N GLY A 231 -2.91 -14.05 16.39
CA GLY A 231 -3.25 -14.97 17.47
C GLY A 231 -2.18 -15.11 18.56
N HIS A 232 -0.90 -15.03 18.18
CA HIS A 232 0.24 -15.07 19.12
C HIS A 232 0.46 -13.77 19.90
N LEU A 233 -0.25 -12.70 19.57
CA LEU A 233 -0.11 -11.37 20.17
C LEU A 233 -1.23 -11.04 21.18
N LEU A 234 -2.26 -11.89 21.30
CA LEU A 234 -3.47 -11.58 22.07
C LEU A 234 -3.20 -11.17 23.51
N HIS A 235 -2.23 -11.78 24.17
CA HIS A 235 -1.88 -11.51 25.56
C HIS A 235 -0.78 -10.45 25.71
N ALA A 236 -0.21 -9.95 24.62
CA ALA A 236 0.80 -8.91 24.65
C ALA A 236 0.18 -7.53 24.88
N HIS A 237 0.92 -6.64 25.55
CA HIS A 237 0.52 -5.25 25.66
C HIS A 237 0.70 -4.56 24.29
N PRO A 238 -0.30 -3.78 23.80
CA PRO A 238 -0.24 -3.19 22.47
C PRO A 238 1.00 -2.31 22.20
N TYR A 239 1.52 -1.66 23.23
CA TYR A 239 2.70 -0.81 23.12
C TYR A 239 4.03 -1.57 23.10
N ASP A 240 4.04 -2.86 23.47
CA ASP A 240 5.23 -3.72 23.41
C ASP A 240 5.40 -4.40 22.04
N LEU A 241 4.42 -4.23 21.15
CA LEU A 241 4.43 -4.79 19.81
C LEU A 241 5.35 -4.01 18.87
N SER A 242 5.96 -4.69 17.91
CA SER A 242 6.63 -4.05 16.77
C SER A 242 5.64 -3.22 15.94
N GLY A 243 6.14 -2.27 15.14
CA GLY A 243 5.28 -1.42 14.31
C GLY A 243 4.35 -2.21 13.38
N GLY A 244 4.84 -3.31 12.79
CA GLY A 244 4.03 -4.18 11.93
C GLY A 244 2.97 -4.97 12.69
N GLU A 245 3.25 -5.40 13.91
CA GLU A 245 2.29 -6.06 14.78
C GLU A 245 1.23 -5.09 15.28
N GLN A 246 1.62 -3.88 15.68
CA GLN A 246 0.67 -2.81 16.04
C GLN A 246 -0.28 -2.49 14.89
N GLN A 247 0.25 -2.38 13.67
CA GLN A 247 -0.56 -2.11 12.49
C GLN A 247 -1.60 -3.21 12.23
N ARG A 248 -1.21 -4.48 12.37
CA ARG A 248 -2.13 -5.62 12.20
C ARG A 248 -3.15 -5.72 13.33
N ALA A 249 -2.73 -5.47 14.57
CA ALA A 249 -3.64 -5.43 15.72
C ALA A 249 -4.68 -4.29 15.61
N ALA A 250 -4.24 -3.10 15.18
CA ALA A 250 -5.14 -1.97 14.93
C ALA A 250 -6.09 -2.25 13.76
N LEU A 251 -5.60 -2.88 12.68
CA LEU A 251 -6.44 -3.30 11.57
C LEU A 251 -7.48 -4.33 12.03
N ALA A 252 -7.09 -5.32 12.85
CA ALA A 252 -8.00 -6.28 13.44
C ALA A 252 -9.14 -5.61 14.22
N LYS A 253 -8.79 -4.63 15.05
CA LYS A 253 -9.76 -3.84 15.81
C LYS A 253 -10.78 -3.15 14.89
N VAL A 254 -10.32 -2.53 13.79
CA VAL A 254 -11.20 -1.88 12.81
C VAL A 254 -12.07 -2.89 12.05
N LEU A 255 -11.54 -4.07 11.73
CA LEU A 255 -12.28 -5.12 11.01
C LEU A 255 -13.41 -5.74 11.82
N LEU A 256 -13.37 -5.65 13.16
CA LEU A 256 -14.50 -6.04 14.03
C LEU A 256 -15.76 -5.19 13.80
N LEU A 257 -15.65 -4.00 13.20
CA LEU A 257 -16.80 -3.21 12.76
C LEU A 257 -17.47 -3.79 11.50
N GLU A 258 -16.89 -4.82 10.88
CA GLU A 258 -17.35 -5.43 9.62
C GLU A 258 -17.57 -4.41 8.50
N PRO A 259 -16.59 -3.53 8.21
CA PRO A 259 -16.76 -2.43 7.29
C PRO A 259 -16.88 -2.93 5.84
N GLN A 260 -17.70 -2.25 5.04
CA GLN A 260 -17.74 -2.42 3.58
C GLN A 260 -16.67 -1.59 2.88
N ILE A 261 -16.28 -0.47 3.50
CA ILE A 261 -15.24 0.44 3.03
C ILE A 261 -14.19 0.60 4.14
N LEU A 262 -12.93 0.45 3.77
CA LEU A 262 -11.80 0.62 4.65
C LEU A 262 -10.94 1.81 4.18
N LEU A 263 -10.80 2.83 5.01
CA LEU A 263 -9.96 4.00 4.79
C LEU A 263 -8.67 3.85 5.60
N LEU A 264 -7.52 3.88 4.94
CA LEU A 264 -6.22 3.63 5.56
C LEU A 264 -5.27 4.81 5.36
N ASP A 265 -4.74 5.34 6.45
CA ASP A 265 -3.76 6.43 6.41
C ASP A 265 -2.34 5.88 6.63
N GLU A 266 -1.54 5.84 5.57
CA GLU A 266 -0.13 5.39 5.55
C GLU A 266 0.08 3.99 6.19
N PRO A 267 -0.70 2.96 5.81
CA PRO A 267 -0.69 1.67 6.51
C PRO A 267 0.62 0.88 6.37
N THR A 268 1.50 1.26 5.42
CA THR A 268 2.80 0.63 5.16
C THR A 268 3.97 1.36 5.83
N LYS A 269 3.69 2.47 6.53
CA LYS A 269 4.74 3.30 7.13
C LYS A 269 5.49 2.54 8.23
N GLY A 270 6.82 2.49 8.12
CA GLY A 270 7.68 1.82 9.10
C GLY A 270 7.66 0.29 9.04
N LEU A 271 6.99 -0.29 8.03
CA LEU A 271 7.01 -1.74 7.80
C LEU A 271 8.19 -2.13 6.90
N ASP A 272 8.82 -3.23 7.22
CA ASP A 272 9.77 -3.90 6.34
C ASP A 272 9.06 -4.66 5.19
N GLY A 273 9.83 -5.20 4.25
CA GLY A 273 9.31 -5.91 3.08
C GLY A 273 8.47 -7.14 3.43
N PHE A 274 8.82 -7.86 4.50
CA PHE A 274 8.10 -9.05 4.95
C PHE A 274 6.70 -8.68 5.47
N TYR A 275 6.62 -7.68 6.36
CA TYR A 275 5.33 -7.21 6.88
C TYR A 275 4.46 -6.53 5.83
N LYS A 276 5.05 -5.83 4.84
CA LYS A 276 4.32 -5.29 3.68
C LYS A 276 3.64 -6.41 2.87
N ASN A 277 4.34 -7.50 2.61
CA ASN A 277 3.76 -8.65 1.91
C ASN A 277 2.62 -9.31 2.71
N LYS A 278 2.76 -9.43 4.04
CA LYS A 278 1.68 -9.92 4.91
C LYS A 278 0.45 -9.00 4.82
N LEU A 279 0.65 -7.69 4.93
CA LEU A 279 -0.43 -6.71 4.83
C LEU A 279 -1.13 -6.76 3.46
N ALA A 280 -0.37 -6.91 2.37
CA ALA A 280 -0.93 -7.07 1.04
C ALA A 280 -1.77 -8.35 0.92
N GLY A 281 -1.34 -9.46 1.53
CA GLY A 281 -2.12 -10.71 1.61
C GLY A 281 -3.44 -10.52 2.35
N ILE A 282 -3.43 -9.75 3.45
CA ILE A 282 -4.65 -9.39 4.19
C ILE A 282 -5.58 -8.56 3.30
N PHE A 283 -5.07 -7.51 2.64
CA PHE A 283 -5.87 -6.66 1.76
C PHE A 283 -6.52 -7.46 0.63
N ARG A 284 -5.81 -8.41 0.04
CA ARG A 284 -6.36 -9.29 -1.00
C ARG A 284 -7.51 -10.14 -0.49
N LYS A 285 -7.36 -10.76 0.69
CA LYS A 285 -8.44 -11.53 1.34
C LYS A 285 -9.67 -10.65 1.61
N LEU A 286 -9.47 -9.39 2.01
CA LEU A 286 -10.56 -8.43 2.25
C LEU A 286 -11.27 -8.04 0.95
N GLN A 287 -10.52 -7.81 -0.15
CA GLN A 287 -11.10 -7.54 -1.47
C GLN A 287 -11.92 -8.75 -1.98
N GLU A 288 -11.43 -9.98 -1.79
CA GLU A 288 -12.15 -11.22 -2.14
C GLU A 288 -13.48 -11.35 -1.36
N LYS A 289 -13.55 -10.77 -0.16
CA LYS A 289 -14.80 -10.63 0.62
C LYS A 289 -15.68 -9.44 0.19
N GLY A 290 -15.26 -8.70 -0.84
CA GLY A 290 -15.99 -7.55 -1.39
C GLY A 290 -15.76 -6.23 -0.66
N ILE A 291 -14.79 -6.15 0.27
CA ILE A 291 -14.44 -4.91 0.98
C ILE A 291 -13.66 -4.00 0.02
N THR A 292 -14.07 -2.75 -0.05
CA THR A 292 -13.39 -1.69 -0.80
C THR A 292 -12.33 -1.04 0.08
N ILE A 293 -11.13 -0.89 -0.42
CA ILE A 293 -10.02 -0.30 0.34
C ILE A 293 -9.57 0.98 -0.36
N LEU A 294 -9.56 2.09 0.35
CA LEU A 294 -8.92 3.33 -0.08
C LEU A 294 -7.78 3.64 0.88
N MET A 295 -6.57 3.71 0.37
CA MET A 295 -5.41 4.07 1.16
C MET A 295 -4.71 5.33 0.63
N VAL A 296 -4.20 6.14 1.53
CA VAL A 296 -3.21 7.16 1.20
C VAL A 296 -1.84 6.64 1.56
N SER A 297 -0.86 6.83 0.68
CA SER A 297 0.49 6.35 0.91
C SER A 297 1.54 7.16 0.14
N HIS A 298 2.77 7.08 0.61
CA HIS A 298 3.96 7.48 -0.12
C HIS A 298 4.80 6.27 -0.59
N ASP A 299 4.33 5.05 -0.33
CA ASP A 299 4.99 3.80 -0.71
C ASP A 299 4.63 3.41 -2.15
N ILE A 300 5.45 3.91 -3.08
CA ILE A 300 5.29 3.70 -4.52
C ILE A 300 5.35 2.22 -4.87
N GLU A 301 6.30 1.49 -4.30
CA GLU A 301 6.53 0.07 -4.61
C GLU A 301 5.34 -0.80 -4.18
N PHE A 302 4.78 -0.51 -3.00
CA PHE A 302 3.58 -1.21 -2.51
C PHE A 302 2.36 -0.93 -3.40
N CYS A 303 2.10 0.35 -3.69
CA CYS A 303 0.95 0.74 -4.52
C CYS A 303 1.07 0.18 -5.96
N ALA A 304 2.27 0.15 -6.52
CA ALA A 304 2.52 -0.42 -7.84
C ALA A 304 2.34 -1.94 -7.90
N SER A 305 2.63 -2.63 -6.79
CA SER A 305 2.56 -4.08 -6.71
C SER A 305 1.16 -4.61 -6.41
N TYR A 306 0.34 -3.83 -5.70
CA TYR A 306 -0.91 -4.33 -5.11
C TYR A 306 -2.13 -3.46 -5.39
N GLY A 307 -1.95 -2.17 -5.76
CA GLY A 307 -3.06 -1.27 -6.09
C GLY A 307 -3.76 -1.64 -7.39
N ASP A 308 -5.08 -1.49 -7.43
CA ASP A 308 -5.88 -1.62 -8.67
C ASP A 308 -5.92 -0.28 -9.42
N THR A 309 -6.24 0.79 -8.69
CA THR A 309 -6.26 2.16 -9.19
C THR A 309 -5.32 3.04 -8.36
N CYS A 310 -4.51 3.85 -9.03
CA CYS A 310 -3.63 4.83 -8.39
C CYS A 310 -4.02 6.24 -8.81
N ALA A 311 -3.99 7.16 -7.85
CA ALA A 311 -4.25 8.58 -8.07
C ALA A 311 -3.10 9.42 -7.54
N MET A 312 -2.67 10.43 -8.29
CA MET A 312 -1.69 11.39 -7.86
C MET A 312 -2.36 12.58 -7.19
N PHE A 313 -1.98 12.81 -5.95
CA PHE A 313 -2.43 13.94 -5.16
C PHE A 313 -1.36 15.03 -5.15
N PHE A 314 -1.72 16.22 -5.61
CA PHE A 314 -0.82 17.36 -5.65
C PHE A 314 -1.58 18.66 -5.37
N ASP A 315 -1.03 19.53 -4.55
CA ASP A 315 -1.60 20.85 -4.18
C ASP A 315 -3.11 20.83 -3.84
N GLY A 316 -3.52 19.85 -3.03
CA GLY A 316 -4.91 19.78 -2.53
C GLY A 316 -5.89 19.08 -3.47
N SER A 317 -5.46 18.56 -4.63
CA SER A 317 -6.32 17.96 -5.63
C SER A 317 -5.74 16.64 -6.20
N ILE A 318 -6.59 15.86 -6.88
CA ILE A 318 -6.16 14.72 -7.67
C ILE A 318 -5.90 15.20 -9.11
N VAL A 319 -4.64 15.09 -9.55
CA VAL A 319 -4.21 15.53 -10.89
C VAL A 319 -4.35 14.43 -11.95
N THR A 320 -4.28 13.17 -11.54
CA THR A 320 -4.50 12.01 -12.42
C THR A 320 -4.98 10.83 -11.60
N SER A 321 -5.79 9.97 -12.20
CA SER A 321 -6.26 8.70 -11.61
C SER A 321 -6.52 7.70 -12.72
N CYS A 322 -5.83 6.57 -12.70
CA CYS A 322 -5.98 5.50 -13.68
C CYS A 322 -5.57 4.15 -13.07
N GLU A 323 -5.69 3.08 -13.83
CA GLU A 323 -5.22 1.76 -13.43
C GLU A 323 -3.73 1.81 -13.03
N ALA A 324 -3.35 1.09 -11.98
CA ALA A 324 -2.01 1.19 -11.38
C ALA A 324 -0.89 0.99 -12.41
N ARG A 325 -1.02 0.01 -13.32
CA ARG A 325 -0.01 -0.23 -14.35
C ARG A 325 0.15 0.96 -15.30
N GLU A 326 -0.95 1.53 -15.76
CA GLU A 326 -0.96 2.72 -16.62
C GLU A 326 -0.37 3.92 -15.88
N PHE A 327 -0.73 4.11 -14.62
CA PHE A 327 -0.21 5.17 -13.76
C PHE A 327 1.32 5.16 -13.70
N PHE A 328 1.93 4.00 -13.41
CA PHE A 328 3.37 3.90 -13.18
C PHE A 328 4.19 3.83 -14.49
N THR A 329 3.63 3.32 -15.58
CA THR A 329 4.30 3.36 -16.90
C THR A 329 4.23 4.73 -17.55
N GLY A 330 3.14 5.46 -17.36
CA GLY A 330 2.92 6.80 -17.91
C GLY A 330 3.60 7.93 -17.14
N ASN A 331 4.11 7.68 -15.93
CA ASN A 331 4.66 8.71 -15.07
C ASN A 331 6.20 8.61 -14.97
N SER A 332 6.90 9.73 -15.24
CA SER A 332 8.36 9.75 -15.20
C SER A 332 8.93 10.00 -13.81
N PHE A 333 8.20 10.70 -12.94
CA PHE A 333 8.65 11.09 -11.60
C PHE A 333 8.12 10.16 -10.53
N TYR A 334 6.82 9.85 -10.56
CA TYR A 334 6.17 8.93 -9.63
C TYR A 334 6.10 7.54 -10.24
N THR A 335 7.24 6.85 -10.24
CA THR A 335 7.32 5.46 -10.70
C THR A 335 8.31 4.68 -9.83
N THR A 336 8.24 3.37 -9.89
CA THR A 336 9.05 2.43 -9.09
C THR A 336 10.54 2.49 -9.46
N ALA A 337 11.40 2.06 -8.56
CA ALA A 337 12.83 1.90 -8.84
C ALA A 337 13.05 0.87 -9.98
N ALA A 338 12.28 -0.20 -10.01
CA ALA A 338 12.30 -1.21 -11.05
C ALA A 338 11.96 -0.64 -12.44
N ASN A 339 10.91 0.19 -12.54
CA ASN A 339 10.57 0.86 -13.80
C ASN A 339 11.65 1.86 -14.24
N ARG A 340 12.16 2.68 -13.30
CA ARG A 340 13.27 3.61 -13.60
C ARG A 340 14.52 2.90 -14.11
N MET A 341 14.78 1.69 -13.61
CA MET A 341 15.89 0.85 -14.08
C MET A 341 15.63 0.27 -15.47
N ALA A 342 14.43 -0.24 -15.73
CA ALA A 342 14.15 -1.13 -16.84
C ALA A 342 13.42 -0.48 -18.04
N ARG A 343 12.81 0.70 -17.91
CA ARG A 343 11.86 1.27 -18.89
C ARG A 343 12.44 1.50 -20.29
N GLN A 344 13.77 1.60 -20.46
CA GLN A 344 14.42 1.76 -21.76
C GLN A 344 14.48 0.44 -22.53
N ILE A 345 14.41 -0.70 -21.82
CA ILE A 345 14.53 -2.05 -22.39
C ILE A 345 13.18 -2.75 -22.32
N PHE A 346 12.47 -2.62 -21.19
CA PHE A 346 11.17 -3.22 -20.90
C PHE A 346 10.19 -2.12 -20.46
N PRO A 347 9.63 -1.33 -21.38
CA PRO A 347 8.83 -0.13 -21.05
C PRO A 347 7.59 -0.43 -20.22
N ASP A 348 6.99 -1.61 -20.37
CA ASP A 348 5.79 -2.03 -19.64
C ASP A 348 6.07 -2.65 -18.28
N ALA A 349 7.34 -2.85 -17.89
CA ALA A 349 7.71 -3.43 -16.62
C ALA A 349 7.63 -2.37 -15.49
N VAL A 350 6.81 -2.63 -14.48
CA VAL A 350 6.59 -1.71 -13.36
C VAL A 350 7.23 -2.23 -12.08
N THR A 351 7.04 -3.50 -11.78
CA THR A 351 7.54 -4.12 -10.53
C THR A 351 8.83 -4.90 -10.76
N VAL A 352 9.55 -5.20 -9.68
CA VAL A 352 10.72 -6.12 -9.71
C VAL A 352 10.35 -7.44 -10.39
N LYS A 353 9.16 -7.99 -10.07
CA LYS A 353 8.67 -9.24 -10.68
C LYS A 353 8.46 -9.11 -12.19
N ASP A 354 7.96 -7.96 -12.65
CA ASP A 354 7.79 -7.72 -14.10
C ASP A 354 9.12 -7.71 -14.83
N VAL A 355 10.12 -7.00 -14.27
CA VAL A 355 11.46 -6.93 -14.87
C VAL A 355 12.10 -8.31 -14.91
N ILE A 356 12.08 -9.06 -13.81
CA ILE A 356 12.62 -10.45 -13.78
C ILE A 356 11.93 -11.31 -14.82
N LYS A 357 10.60 -11.23 -14.95
CA LYS A 357 9.84 -11.98 -15.93
C LYS A 357 10.19 -11.59 -17.38
N ALA A 358 10.38 -10.31 -17.65
CA ALA A 358 10.79 -9.80 -18.95
C ALA A 358 12.21 -10.29 -19.31
N CYS A 359 13.15 -10.20 -18.37
CA CYS A 359 14.52 -10.72 -18.57
C CYS A 359 14.53 -12.23 -18.88
N ARG A 360 13.75 -13.02 -18.15
CA ARG A 360 13.66 -14.48 -18.40
C ARG A 360 13.07 -14.82 -19.77
N ARG A 361 12.09 -14.04 -20.25
CA ARG A 361 11.52 -14.20 -21.59
C ARG A 361 12.53 -13.86 -22.69
N SER A 362 13.27 -12.76 -22.53
CA SER A 362 14.29 -12.33 -23.50
C SER A 362 15.35 -13.42 -23.72
N ARG A 363 15.82 -14.08 -22.64
CA ARG A 363 16.79 -15.19 -22.74
C ARG A 363 16.24 -16.46 -23.39
N GLN A 364 14.94 -16.69 -23.36
CA GLN A 364 14.33 -17.86 -24.03
C GLN A 364 14.15 -17.67 -25.53
N GLN A 365 14.30 -16.44 -26.03
CA GLN A 365 14.19 -16.09 -27.45
C GLN A 365 15.54 -15.98 -28.16
N GLU A 366 16.64 -16.04 -27.41
CA GLU A 366 18.01 -16.19 -27.92
C GLU A 366 18.42 -17.67 -28.01
#